data_15ac49c06b9a0c44e3664c59701feff0
#
_entry.id   15ac49c06b9a0c44e3664c59701feff0
#
_cell.length_a   1.000
_cell.length_b   1.000
_cell.length_c   1.000
_cell.angle_alpha   90.00
_cell.angle_beta   90.00
_cell.angle_gamma   90.00
#
_symmetry.space_group_name_H-M   'P 1'
#
loop_
_entity.id
_entity.type
_entity.pdbx_description
1 polymer ?
#
loop_
_entity_poly.entity_id
_entity_poly.type
_entity_poly.pdbx_seq_one_letter_code
_entity_poly.pdbx_strand_id
1 'polypeptide(L)'
;MLFRSRRVTGPLSQMGAKIDTQDDGTPPLQVHGGQSLHGIDFASPVASAQIKSAVLLAGLYAQGETQVTEPHPTRDYTERMLSAFGVDIEFSPGKACLRGGQRLRATDIVVPADFSSAAFYLVAASIIPGSELRLKQVGLNPRRTGLLHALRLMGADITEENPAEQGGEPVADLVVRYAPLKGARIPEALVPDMIDEFPALFVAAAAAEGQTVVSGAAELRVKESDRLAAMATGLRALGMQVDETEDGATLHGGVRLGSGTIESHGDHRIAMAFAIAGQISDGEVRINDIANVATSFPDFDGLARSAGFNLA
;
A
#
# COMPACT_ATOMS: atom_id res chain seq x y z
N MET A 1 -1.47 11.39 14.05
CA MET A 1 -2.48 10.43 13.51
C MET A 1 -3.52 10.17 14.57
N LEU A 2 -4.72 10.71 14.46
CA LEU A 2 -5.82 10.39 15.38
C LEU A 2 -6.32 8.97 15.01
N PHE A 3 -6.04 7.99 15.86
CA PHE A 3 -6.62 6.65 15.75
C PHE A 3 -8.14 6.76 15.82
N ARG A 4 -8.78 6.67 14.69
CA ARG A 4 -10.26 6.74 14.59
C ARG A 4 -10.85 5.36 14.94
N SER A 5 -10.74 4.96 16.20
CA SER A 5 -11.24 3.64 16.66
C SER A 5 -12.75 3.50 16.45
N ARG A 6 -13.49 4.61 16.44
CA ARG A 6 -14.96 4.59 16.21
C ARG A 6 -15.39 3.92 14.92
N ARG A 7 -14.57 3.98 13.86
CA ARG A 7 -14.89 3.31 12.58
C ARG A 7 -14.90 1.77 12.70
N VAL A 8 -14.22 1.21 13.71
CA VAL A 8 -14.22 -0.23 14.02
C VAL A 8 -15.18 -0.53 15.17
N THR A 9 -15.12 0.24 16.28
CA THR A 9 -15.97 0.00 17.44
C THR A 9 -17.44 0.22 17.14
N GLY A 10 -17.79 1.14 16.23
CA GLY A 10 -19.17 1.39 15.82
C GLY A 10 -19.87 0.17 15.24
N PRO A 11 -19.41 -0.42 14.14
CA PRO A 11 -20.02 -1.65 13.60
C PRO A 11 -19.94 -2.82 14.56
N LEU A 12 -18.86 -3.00 15.32
CA LEU A 12 -18.80 -4.07 16.32
C LEU A 12 -19.85 -3.90 17.44
N SER A 13 -20.11 -2.65 17.87
CA SER A 13 -21.19 -2.37 18.82
C SER A 13 -22.56 -2.67 18.23
N GLN A 14 -22.79 -2.42 16.94
CA GLN A 14 -24.01 -2.84 16.25
C GLN A 14 -24.18 -4.36 16.25
N MET A 15 -23.08 -5.12 16.22
CA MET A 15 -23.09 -6.58 16.36
C MET A 15 -23.33 -7.05 17.80
N GLY A 16 -23.38 -6.15 18.79
CA GLY A 16 -23.57 -6.48 20.20
C GLY A 16 -22.28 -6.49 21.04
N ALA A 17 -21.13 -6.12 20.48
CA ALA A 17 -19.91 -5.97 21.26
C ALA A 17 -20.02 -4.76 22.22
N LYS A 18 -19.48 -4.92 23.44
CA LYS A 18 -19.34 -3.84 24.39
C LYS A 18 -17.90 -3.37 24.46
N ILE A 19 -17.64 -2.16 23.97
CA ILE A 19 -16.30 -1.57 23.85
C ILE A 19 -16.35 -0.13 24.36
N ASP A 20 -15.60 0.14 25.42
CA ASP A 20 -15.42 1.50 25.93
C ASP A 20 -14.21 2.15 25.28
N THR A 21 -14.31 3.44 25.02
CA THR A 21 -13.23 4.29 24.44
C THR A 21 -13.15 5.58 25.24
N GLN A 22 -12.14 6.41 25.02
CA GLN A 22 -12.20 7.80 25.45
C GLN A 22 -13.34 8.55 24.72
N ASP A 23 -13.73 9.72 25.23
CA ASP A 23 -14.90 10.49 24.75
C ASP A 23 -14.85 10.81 23.24
N ASP A 24 -13.66 10.98 22.70
CA ASP A 24 -13.41 11.22 21.28
C ASP A 24 -13.28 9.94 20.43
N GLY A 25 -13.33 8.75 21.07
CA GLY A 25 -13.16 7.46 20.42
C GLY A 25 -11.71 7.02 20.22
N THR A 26 -10.78 7.63 20.97
CA THR A 26 -9.36 7.26 20.98
C THR A 26 -9.03 6.20 22.04
N PRO A 27 -7.84 5.60 21.98
CA PRO A 27 -7.31 4.73 23.05
C PRO A 27 -7.17 5.49 24.39
N PRO A 28 -7.17 4.73 25.51
CA PRO A 28 -7.25 3.28 25.61
C PRO A 28 -8.63 2.74 25.30
N LEU A 29 -8.67 1.48 24.79
CA LEU A 29 -9.90 0.75 24.53
C LEU A 29 -10.08 -0.34 25.58
N GLN A 30 -11.30 -0.51 26.09
CA GLN A 30 -11.67 -1.62 26.97
C GLN A 30 -12.73 -2.47 26.27
N VAL A 31 -12.39 -3.72 25.96
CA VAL A 31 -13.31 -4.69 25.37
C VAL A 31 -13.86 -5.59 26.48
N HIS A 32 -15.19 -5.60 26.64
CA HIS A 32 -15.86 -6.46 27.59
C HIS A 32 -16.21 -7.79 26.94
N GLY A 33 -15.53 -8.86 27.35
CA GLY A 33 -15.77 -10.21 26.84
C GLY A 33 -17.15 -10.78 27.20
N GLY A 34 -17.47 -11.96 26.65
CA GLY A 34 -18.67 -12.71 26.97
C GLY A 34 -19.96 -12.16 26.34
N GLN A 35 -19.89 -11.22 25.43
CA GLN A 35 -21.07 -10.73 24.71
C GLN A 35 -21.48 -11.72 23.61
N SER A 36 -22.80 -11.89 23.43
CA SER A 36 -23.35 -12.65 22.31
C SER A 36 -23.45 -11.74 21.10
N LEU A 37 -22.64 -12.01 20.08
CA LEU A 37 -22.68 -11.25 18.84
C LEU A 37 -23.77 -11.76 17.90
N HIS A 38 -24.36 -10.85 17.12
CA HIS A 38 -25.29 -11.16 16.02
C HIS A 38 -24.79 -10.58 14.71
N GLY A 39 -25.14 -11.25 13.62
CA GLY A 39 -24.79 -10.79 12.28
C GLY A 39 -25.53 -9.51 11.91
N ILE A 40 -24.92 -8.71 11.04
CA ILE A 40 -25.47 -7.45 10.55
C ILE A 40 -25.28 -7.32 9.04
N ASP A 41 -26.15 -6.53 8.41
CA ASP A 41 -25.90 -5.99 7.06
C ASP A 41 -25.30 -4.60 7.21
N PHE A 42 -23.99 -4.51 7.00
CA PHE A 42 -23.22 -3.28 7.24
C PHE A 42 -22.78 -2.62 5.93
N ALA A 43 -23.43 -1.50 5.60
CA ALA A 43 -22.95 -0.61 4.55
C ALA A 43 -21.86 0.31 5.12
N SER A 44 -20.60 0.06 4.74
CA SER A 44 -19.48 0.87 5.22
C SER A 44 -19.56 2.29 4.65
N PRO A 45 -19.47 3.33 5.49
CA PRO A 45 -19.51 4.73 5.02
C PRO A 45 -18.23 5.13 4.26
N VAL A 46 -17.17 4.35 4.37
CA VAL A 46 -15.88 4.58 3.71
C VAL A 46 -15.30 3.27 3.18
N ALA A 47 -14.52 3.35 2.14
CA ALA A 47 -13.74 2.22 1.63
C ALA A 47 -12.58 1.90 2.60
N SER A 48 -12.68 0.77 3.33
CA SER A 48 -11.67 0.40 4.32
C SER A 48 -11.61 -1.11 4.53
N ALA A 49 -10.56 -1.74 4.03
CA ALA A 49 -10.30 -3.16 4.28
C ALA A 49 -10.23 -3.51 5.77
N GLN A 50 -9.73 -2.61 6.62
CA GLN A 50 -9.64 -2.83 8.06
C GLN A 50 -11.01 -2.92 8.72
N ILE A 51 -11.97 -2.06 8.33
CA ILE A 51 -13.34 -2.11 8.84
C ILE A 51 -14.01 -3.40 8.38
N LYS A 52 -13.92 -3.72 7.09
CA LYS A 52 -14.46 -4.95 6.52
C LYS A 52 -13.90 -6.18 7.23
N SER A 53 -12.58 -6.27 7.38
CA SER A 53 -11.92 -7.37 8.09
C SER A 53 -12.42 -7.51 9.53
N ALA A 54 -12.54 -6.40 10.27
CA ALA A 54 -13.02 -6.43 11.66
C ALA A 54 -14.46 -6.99 11.77
N VAL A 55 -15.35 -6.56 10.86
CA VAL A 55 -16.75 -7.01 10.83
C VAL A 55 -16.86 -8.48 10.41
N LEU A 56 -16.11 -8.91 9.38
CA LEU A 56 -16.11 -10.31 8.92
C LEU A 56 -15.53 -11.25 9.99
N LEU A 57 -14.42 -10.89 10.62
CA LEU A 57 -13.82 -11.70 11.70
C LEU A 57 -14.75 -11.80 12.92
N ALA A 58 -15.42 -10.71 13.30
CA ALA A 58 -16.45 -10.76 14.34
C ALA A 58 -17.66 -11.60 13.90
N GLY A 59 -18.02 -11.54 12.61
CA GLY A 59 -19.09 -12.32 11.99
C GLY A 59 -18.93 -13.83 12.14
N LEU A 60 -17.69 -14.34 12.19
CA LEU A 60 -17.44 -15.77 12.46
C LEU A 60 -18.00 -16.25 13.81
N TYR A 61 -18.04 -15.35 14.79
CA TYR A 61 -18.54 -15.63 16.15
C TYR A 61 -19.99 -15.20 16.35
N ALA A 62 -20.57 -14.50 15.37
CA ALA A 62 -21.92 -13.97 15.47
C ALA A 62 -22.99 -15.06 15.20
N GLN A 63 -24.19 -14.84 15.73
CA GLN A 63 -25.36 -15.61 15.33
C GLN A 63 -25.98 -15.01 14.07
N GLY A 64 -26.24 -15.84 13.06
CA GLY A 64 -26.84 -15.40 11.80
C GLY A 64 -25.79 -15.04 10.74
N GLU A 65 -26.21 -14.19 9.79
CA GLU A 65 -25.41 -13.79 8.64
C GLU A 65 -24.83 -12.40 8.83
N THR A 66 -23.59 -12.22 8.42
CA THR A 66 -22.90 -10.94 8.41
C THR A 66 -22.55 -10.57 6.98
N GLN A 67 -23.05 -9.44 6.50
CA GLN A 67 -22.73 -8.88 5.21
C GLN A 67 -22.05 -7.53 5.36
N VAL A 68 -21.04 -7.28 4.51
CA VAL A 68 -20.37 -5.98 4.38
C VAL A 68 -20.45 -5.52 2.94
N THR A 69 -20.87 -4.26 2.74
CA THR A 69 -20.84 -3.59 1.45
C THR A 69 -19.99 -2.33 1.56
N GLU A 70 -19.07 -2.12 0.63
CA GLU A 70 -18.16 -0.98 0.57
C GLU A 70 -18.54 -0.03 -0.58
N PRO A 71 -18.37 1.30 -0.45
CA PRO A 71 -18.63 2.24 -1.53
C PRO A 71 -17.67 2.08 -2.72
N HIS A 72 -16.44 1.61 -2.44
CA HIS A 72 -15.44 1.21 -3.44
C HIS A 72 -14.74 -0.05 -2.96
N PRO A 73 -14.42 -1.00 -3.87
CA PRO A 73 -13.71 -2.22 -3.51
C PRO A 73 -12.37 -1.93 -2.85
N THR A 74 -12.10 -2.61 -1.74
CA THR A 74 -10.80 -2.60 -1.07
C THR A 74 -10.13 -3.97 -1.12
N ARG A 75 -8.94 -4.07 -0.52
CA ARG A 75 -8.18 -5.33 -0.41
C ARG A 75 -9.04 -6.45 0.15
N ASP A 76 -8.99 -7.64 -0.45
CA ASP A 76 -9.82 -8.82 -0.14
C ASP A 76 -9.03 -9.96 0.53
N TYR A 77 -7.93 -9.62 1.22
CA TYR A 77 -7.07 -10.60 1.90
C TYR A 77 -7.82 -11.42 2.94
N THR A 78 -8.71 -10.80 3.72
CA THR A 78 -9.48 -11.49 4.75
C THR A 78 -10.43 -12.51 4.14
N GLU A 79 -11.12 -12.14 3.07
CA GLU A 79 -12.05 -13.01 2.35
C GLU A 79 -11.33 -14.24 1.78
N ARG A 80 -10.22 -14.01 1.08
CA ARG A 80 -9.40 -15.09 0.49
C ARG A 80 -8.82 -16.00 1.56
N MET A 81 -8.28 -15.42 2.64
CA MET A 81 -7.72 -16.20 3.73
C MET A 81 -8.80 -17.00 4.46
N LEU A 82 -9.96 -16.42 4.76
CA LEU A 82 -11.07 -17.15 5.35
C LEU A 82 -11.52 -18.34 4.48
N SER A 83 -11.61 -18.13 3.16
CA SER A 83 -11.90 -19.21 2.22
C SER A 83 -10.81 -20.30 2.25
N ALA A 84 -9.52 -19.93 2.27
CA ALA A 84 -8.41 -20.88 2.39
C ALA A 84 -8.45 -21.67 3.70
N PHE A 85 -8.94 -21.07 4.80
CA PHE A 85 -9.18 -21.75 6.08
C PHE A 85 -10.49 -22.53 6.12
N GLY A 86 -11.19 -22.67 4.98
CA GLY A 86 -12.39 -23.51 4.85
C GLY A 86 -13.68 -22.87 5.35
N VAL A 87 -13.72 -21.55 5.48
CA VAL A 87 -14.94 -20.78 5.74
C VAL A 87 -15.72 -20.65 4.44
N ASP A 88 -17.02 -20.93 4.51
CA ASP A 88 -17.98 -20.63 3.46
C ASP A 88 -18.27 -19.13 3.49
N ILE A 89 -17.64 -18.39 2.58
CA ILE A 89 -17.75 -16.94 2.43
C ILE A 89 -17.97 -16.62 0.96
N GLU A 90 -19.03 -15.88 0.71
CA GLU A 90 -19.31 -15.31 -0.61
C GLU A 90 -18.74 -13.90 -0.69
N PHE A 91 -17.94 -13.62 -1.73
CA PHE A 91 -17.39 -12.28 -1.91
C PHE A 91 -17.20 -11.91 -3.38
N SER A 92 -17.31 -10.62 -3.63
CA SER A 92 -17.07 -9.97 -4.92
C SER A 92 -16.51 -8.56 -4.66
N PRO A 93 -16.01 -7.84 -5.67
CA PRO A 93 -15.51 -6.49 -5.46
C PRO A 93 -16.52 -5.59 -4.72
N GLY A 94 -16.15 -5.14 -3.50
CA GLY A 94 -16.97 -4.27 -2.67
C GLY A 94 -18.07 -4.94 -1.85
N LYS A 95 -18.17 -6.28 -1.87
CA LYS A 95 -19.16 -7.00 -1.08
C LYS A 95 -18.60 -8.31 -0.55
N ALA A 96 -18.89 -8.63 0.72
CA ALA A 96 -18.58 -9.92 1.32
C ALA A 96 -19.68 -10.34 2.29
N CYS A 97 -19.96 -11.63 2.35
CA CYS A 97 -21.00 -12.22 3.21
C CYS A 97 -20.55 -13.56 3.76
N LEU A 98 -20.77 -13.78 5.04
CA LEU A 98 -20.56 -15.08 5.69
C LEU A 98 -21.60 -15.35 6.77
N ARG A 99 -21.82 -16.63 7.06
CA ARG A 99 -22.62 -17.07 8.18
C ARG A 99 -21.74 -17.41 9.38
N GLY A 100 -22.12 -16.96 10.56
CA GLY A 100 -21.36 -17.22 11.78
C GLY A 100 -21.48 -18.67 12.27
N GLY A 101 -20.70 -19.02 13.30
CA GLY A 101 -20.62 -20.34 13.88
C GLY A 101 -19.76 -21.34 13.11
N GLN A 102 -19.09 -20.93 12.06
CA GLN A 102 -18.14 -21.74 11.31
C GLN A 102 -16.81 -21.89 12.06
N ARG A 103 -16.09 -22.97 11.76
CA ARG A 103 -14.77 -23.22 12.34
C ARG A 103 -13.70 -23.18 11.27
N LEU A 104 -12.61 -22.50 11.57
CA LEU A 104 -11.41 -22.51 10.75
C LEU A 104 -10.77 -23.90 10.75
N ARG A 105 -10.28 -24.31 9.59
CA ARG A 105 -9.48 -25.53 9.41
C ARG A 105 -8.02 -25.13 9.28
N ALA A 106 -7.16 -25.81 10.01
CA ALA A 106 -5.72 -25.59 9.88
C ALA A 106 -5.28 -25.86 8.44
N THR A 107 -4.48 -24.95 7.90
CA THR A 107 -3.89 -25.04 6.58
C THR A 107 -2.48 -24.47 6.61
N ASP A 108 -1.62 -24.95 5.73
CA ASP A 108 -0.29 -24.38 5.55
C ASP A 108 -0.38 -23.06 4.78
N ILE A 109 0.31 -22.05 5.28
CA ILE A 109 0.38 -20.74 4.66
C ILE A 109 1.85 -20.42 4.32
N VAL A 110 2.10 -20.14 3.05
CA VAL A 110 3.34 -19.50 2.62
C VAL A 110 3.04 -18.01 2.46
N VAL A 111 3.69 -17.17 3.27
CA VAL A 111 3.49 -15.72 3.20
C VAL A 111 4.22 -15.17 1.98
N PRO A 112 3.53 -14.55 1.03
CA PRO A 112 4.17 -13.94 -0.14
C PRO A 112 5.09 -12.78 0.26
N ALA A 113 6.06 -12.45 -0.61
CA ALA A 113 6.79 -11.21 -0.47
C ALA A 113 5.84 -10.01 -0.63
N ASP A 114 6.01 -9.00 0.23
CA ASP A 114 5.14 -7.82 0.25
C ASP A 114 5.35 -6.95 -0.99
N PHE A 115 4.26 -6.68 -1.72
CA PHE A 115 4.30 -5.83 -2.91
C PHE A 115 4.76 -4.40 -2.60
N SER A 116 4.39 -3.84 -1.45
CA SER A 116 4.82 -2.49 -1.05
C SER A 116 6.34 -2.40 -0.84
N SER A 117 6.95 -3.44 -0.29
CA SER A 117 8.41 -3.54 -0.17
C SER A 117 9.07 -3.75 -1.54
N ALA A 118 8.48 -4.61 -2.37
CA ALA A 118 8.94 -4.85 -3.74
C ALA A 118 8.89 -3.59 -4.62
N ALA A 119 7.92 -2.71 -4.41
CA ALA A 119 7.68 -1.50 -5.18
C ALA A 119 8.93 -0.62 -5.32
N PHE A 120 9.72 -0.48 -4.26
CA PHE A 120 10.94 0.32 -4.27
C PHE A 120 11.98 -0.27 -5.21
N TYR A 121 12.16 -1.58 -5.21
CA TYR A 121 13.10 -2.28 -6.09
C TYR A 121 12.60 -2.36 -7.53
N LEU A 122 11.27 -2.48 -7.74
CA LEU A 122 10.66 -2.39 -9.07
C LEU A 122 10.97 -1.02 -9.71
N VAL A 123 10.77 0.05 -8.96
CA VAL A 123 11.08 1.41 -9.45
C VAL A 123 12.58 1.54 -9.70
N ALA A 124 13.42 1.18 -8.73
CA ALA A 124 14.87 1.29 -8.87
C ALA A 124 15.38 0.57 -10.13
N ALA A 125 15.00 -0.68 -10.34
CA ALA A 125 15.43 -1.44 -11.50
C ALA A 125 14.84 -0.93 -12.82
N SER A 126 13.66 -0.31 -12.78
CA SER A 126 13.05 0.31 -13.98
C SER A 126 13.79 1.58 -14.42
N ILE A 127 14.39 2.36 -13.48
CA ILE A 127 14.94 3.68 -13.79
C ILE A 127 16.48 3.76 -13.81
N ILE A 128 17.18 2.78 -13.22
CA ILE A 128 18.65 2.76 -13.19
C ILE A 128 19.18 2.03 -14.42
N PRO A 129 19.93 2.71 -15.33
CA PRO A 129 20.41 2.10 -16.55
C PRO A 129 21.23 0.84 -16.34
N GLY A 130 20.94 -0.21 -17.12
CA GLY A 130 21.63 -1.49 -17.08
C GLY A 130 21.15 -2.43 -15.96
N SER A 131 20.14 -2.06 -15.19
CA SER A 131 19.59 -2.90 -14.14
C SER A 131 18.77 -4.06 -14.70
N GLU A 132 18.91 -5.21 -14.07
CA GLU A 132 18.00 -6.36 -14.15
C GLU A 132 17.86 -6.95 -12.74
N LEU A 133 16.62 -7.10 -12.28
CA LEU A 133 16.34 -7.62 -10.94
C LEU A 133 15.19 -8.64 -10.99
N ARG A 134 15.32 -9.71 -10.20
CA ARG A 134 14.28 -10.70 -9.99
C ARG A 134 13.81 -10.65 -8.55
N LEU A 135 12.54 -10.31 -8.34
CA LEU A 135 11.85 -10.32 -7.05
C LEU A 135 10.98 -11.56 -6.98
N LYS A 136 11.29 -12.47 -6.04
CA LYS A 136 10.65 -13.78 -5.97
C LYS A 136 9.38 -13.77 -5.14
N GLN A 137 8.39 -14.54 -5.59
CA GLN A 137 7.15 -14.83 -4.86
C GLN A 137 6.43 -13.59 -4.33
N VAL A 138 6.37 -12.54 -5.15
CA VAL A 138 5.69 -11.30 -4.80
C VAL A 138 4.18 -11.51 -4.84
N GLY A 139 3.48 -11.08 -3.79
CA GLY A 139 2.03 -11.09 -3.74
C GLY A 139 1.44 -10.14 -4.78
N LEU A 140 0.58 -10.65 -5.65
CA LEU A 140 0.00 -9.90 -6.77
C LEU A 140 -1.51 -9.72 -6.63
N ASN A 141 -1.99 -9.48 -5.41
CA ASN A 141 -3.40 -9.15 -5.21
C ASN A 141 -3.79 -7.94 -6.08
N PRO A 142 -4.84 -8.03 -6.94
CA PRO A 142 -5.23 -6.95 -7.84
C PRO A 142 -5.54 -5.62 -7.12
N ARG A 143 -5.94 -5.69 -5.82
CA ARG A 143 -6.18 -4.51 -4.98
C ARG A 143 -4.90 -3.92 -4.37
N ARG A 144 -3.70 -4.37 -4.82
CA ARG A 144 -2.38 -3.91 -4.34
C ARG A 144 -1.40 -3.61 -5.45
N THR A 145 -1.70 -3.98 -6.68
CA THR A 145 -0.76 -3.92 -7.82
C THR A 145 -0.96 -2.70 -8.72
N GLY A 146 -1.64 -1.65 -8.22
CA GLY A 146 -1.85 -0.42 -9.00
C GLY A 146 -0.54 0.18 -9.52
N LEU A 147 0.54 0.16 -8.72
CA LEU A 147 1.86 0.64 -9.17
C LEU A 147 2.40 -0.19 -10.34
N LEU A 148 2.21 -1.52 -10.35
CA LEU A 148 2.65 -2.37 -11.46
C LEU A 148 1.96 -1.95 -12.77
N HIS A 149 0.67 -1.65 -12.70
CA HIS A 149 -0.07 -1.14 -13.85
C HIS A 149 0.39 0.26 -14.27
N ALA A 150 0.64 1.15 -13.31
CA ALA A 150 1.15 2.50 -13.57
C ALA A 150 2.53 2.47 -14.23
N LEU A 151 3.46 1.66 -13.71
CA LEU A 151 4.79 1.51 -14.29
C LEU A 151 4.75 0.95 -15.73
N ARG A 152 3.89 -0.05 -15.98
CA ARG A 152 3.67 -0.58 -17.34
C ARG A 152 3.09 0.46 -18.29
N LEU A 153 2.16 1.29 -17.80
CA LEU A 153 1.62 2.43 -18.56
C LEU A 153 2.72 3.45 -18.92
N MET A 154 3.70 3.62 -18.03
CA MET A 154 4.87 4.46 -18.25
C MET A 154 5.96 3.81 -19.12
N GLY A 155 5.78 2.53 -19.50
CA GLY A 155 6.70 1.81 -20.40
C GLY A 155 7.75 0.96 -19.69
N ALA A 156 7.58 0.63 -18.41
CA ALA A 156 8.49 -0.25 -17.69
C ALA A 156 8.50 -1.68 -18.27
N ASP A 157 9.68 -2.29 -18.35
CA ASP A 157 9.89 -3.69 -18.74
C ASP A 157 9.80 -4.59 -17.49
N ILE A 158 8.58 -5.06 -17.20
CA ILE A 158 8.29 -5.92 -16.05
C ILE A 158 7.53 -7.15 -16.52
N THR A 159 8.14 -8.33 -16.32
CA THR A 159 7.58 -9.63 -16.69
C THR A 159 7.22 -10.41 -15.43
N GLU A 160 6.08 -11.08 -15.45
CA GLU A 160 5.65 -12.03 -14.43
C GLU A 160 6.08 -13.43 -14.84
N GLU A 161 6.81 -14.13 -13.95
CA GLU A 161 7.24 -15.50 -14.17
C GLU A 161 6.76 -16.38 -13.01
N ASN A 162 6.63 -17.70 -13.25
CA ASN A 162 6.22 -18.68 -12.26
C ASN A 162 4.92 -18.29 -11.50
N PRO A 163 3.83 -17.91 -12.20
CA PRO A 163 2.58 -17.56 -11.53
C PRO A 163 2.05 -18.77 -10.75
N ALA A 164 1.59 -18.50 -9.53
CA ALA A 164 1.03 -19.49 -8.62
C ALA A 164 -0.04 -18.88 -7.74
N GLU A 165 -0.73 -19.70 -6.96
CA GLU A 165 -1.61 -19.27 -5.90
C GLU A 165 -1.12 -19.82 -4.56
N GLN A 166 -1.03 -18.97 -3.54
CA GLN A 166 -0.59 -19.34 -2.20
C GLN A 166 -1.56 -18.78 -1.16
N GLY A 167 -2.24 -19.68 -0.43
CA GLY A 167 -3.23 -19.26 0.57
C GLY A 167 -4.39 -18.44 0.02
N GLY A 168 -4.80 -18.70 -1.24
CA GLY A 168 -5.85 -17.93 -1.93
C GLY A 168 -5.36 -16.63 -2.58
N GLU A 169 -4.06 -16.30 -2.48
CA GLU A 169 -3.45 -15.10 -3.06
C GLU A 169 -2.65 -15.41 -4.31
N PRO A 170 -2.82 -14.63 -5.39
CA PRO A 170 -1.96 -14.75 -6.56
C PRO A 170 -0.54 -14.27 -6.24
N VAL A 171 0.45 -15.05 -6.67
CA VAL A 171 1.86 -14.72 -6.51
C VAL A 171 2.62 -14.98 -7.80
N ALA A 172 3.69 -14.24 -8.04
CA ALA A 172 4.64 -14.53 -9.11
C ALA A 172 6.03 -13.99 -8.78
N ASP A 173 7.03 -14.44 -9.54
CA ASP A 173 8.31 -13.75 -9.62
C ASP A 173 8.16 -12.55 -10.57
N LEU A 174 8.66 -11.40 -10.17
CA LEU A 174 8.71 -10.21 -11.01
C LEU A 174 10.14 -10.03 -11.53
N VAL A 175 10.33 -10.12 -12.83
CA VAL A 175 11.59 -9.77 -13.49
C VAL A 175 11.45 -8.38 -14.07
N VAL A 176 12.25 -7.45 -13.59
CA VAL A 176 12.24 -6.06 -14.01
C VAL A 176 13.58 -5.68 -14.61
N ARG A 177 13.54 -4.99 -15.75
CA ARG A 177 14.71 -4.45 -16.45
C ARG A 177 14.58 -2.95 -16.63
N TYR A 178 15.72 -2.29 -16.70
CA TYR A 178 15.74 -0.88 -17.08
C TYR A 178 15.01 -0.65 -18.39
N ALA A 179 14.14 0.36 -18.40
CA ALA A 179 13.52 0.88 -19.61
C ALA A 179 13.38 2.40 -19.51
N PRO A 180 13.51 3.14 -20.63
CA PRO A 180 13.25 4.58 -20.64
C PRO A 180 11.76 4.81 -20.38
N LEU A 181 11.43 5.31 -19.20
CA LEU A 181 10.05 5.60 -18.83
C LEU A 181 9.56 6.89 -19.48
N LYS A 182 8.26 6.95 -19.73
CA LYS A 182 7.55 8.14 -20.20
C LYS A 182 6.50 8.57 -19.18
N GLY A 183 6.38 9.88 -19.01
CA GLY A 183 5.34 10.47 -18.20
C GLY A 183 3.95 10.07 -18.70
N ALA A 184 3.02 9.87 -17.76
CA ALA A 184 1.66 9.43 -18.06
C ALA A 184 0.64 10.09 -17.12
N ARG A 185 -0.61 10.18 -17.58
CA ARG A 185 -1.72 10.46 -16.67
C ARG A 185 -2.12 9.15 -15.98
N ILE A 186 -1.96 9.10 -14.67
CA ILE A 186 -2.32 7.92 -13.87
C ILE A 186 -3.84 7.87 -13.74
N PRO A 187 -4.49 6.78 -14.15
CA PRO A 187 -5.93 6.62 -13.98
C PRO A 187 -6.34 6.67 -12.50
N GLU A 188 -7.32 7.48 -12.14
CA GLU A 188 -7.80 7.61 -10.76
C GLU A 188 -8.30 6.27 -10.19
N ALA A 189 -8.81 5.38 -11.05
CA ALA A 189 -9.23 4.03 -10.64
C ALA A 189 -8.09 3.18 -10.07
N LEU A 190 -6.82 3.47 -10.38
CA LEU A 190 -5.65 2.78 -9.81
C LEU A 190 -5.24 3.33 -8.45
N VAL A 191 -5.65 4.55 -8.09
CA VAL A 191 -5.20 5.25 -6.88
C VAL A 191 -5.43 4.42 -5.61
N PRO A 192 -6.62 3.85 -5.35
CA PRO A 192 -6.84 3.03 -4.16
C PRO A 192 -5.96 1.77 -4.10
N ASP A 193 -5.62 1.19 -5.26
CA ASP A 193 -4.85 -0.05 -5.38
C ASP A 193 -3.32 0.17 -5.29
N MET A 194 -2.88 1.44 -5.15
CA MET A 194 -1.46 1.82 -5.01
C MET A 194 -1.23 3.00 -4.07
N ILE A 195 -2.18 3.31 -3.20
CA ILE A 195 -2.13 4.51 -2.35
C ILE A 195 -0.86 4.58 -1.48
N ASP A 196 -0.32 3.42 -1.13
CA ASP A 196 0.88 3.33 -0.30
C ASP A 196 2.18 3.37 -1.14
N GLU A 197 2.11 3.19 -2.45
CA GLU A 197 3.25 3.13 -3.38
C GLU A 197 3.49 4.46 -4.13
N PHE A 198 2.69 5.50 -3.90
CA PHE A 198 2.88 6.81 -4.52
C PHE A 198 4.26 7.43 -4.31
N PRO A 199 4.92 7.31 -3.14
CA PRO A 199 6.28 7.80 -3.00
C PRO A 199 7.25 7.19 -4.02
N ALA A 200 7.15 5.87 -4.25
CA ALA A 200 7.95 5.19 -5.28
C ALA A 200 7.56 5.63 -6.70
N LEU A 201 6.25 5.78 -7.00
CA LEU A 201 5.79 6.31 -8.30
C LEU A 201 6.34 7.71 -8.59
N PHE A 202 6.40 8.59 -7.60
CA PHE A 202 6.91 9.95 -7.78
C PHE A 202 8.38 9.94 -8.19
N VAL A 203 9.17 9.00 -7.68
CA VAL A 203 10.57 8.81 -8.10
C VAL A 203 10.64 8.23 -9.52
N ALA A 204 9.77 7.27 -9.87
CA ALA A 204 9.67 6.80 -11.26
C ALA A 204 9.31 7.95 -12.22
N ALA A 205 8.39 8.82 -11.81
CA ALA A 205 7.99 9.99 -12.57
C ALA A 205 9.13 11.01 -12.74
N ALA A 206 10.03 11.13 -11.75
CA ALA A 206 11.20 12.00 -11.87
C ALA A 206 12.16 11.53 -12.97
N ALA A 207 12.33 10.21 -13.12
CA ALA A 207 13.15 9.63 -14.19
C ALA A 207 12.47 9.58 -15.56
N ALA A 208 11.14 9.64 -15.61
CA ALA A 208 10.35 9.50 -16.83
C ALA A 208 10.41 10.77 -17.69
N GLU A 209 10.55 10.63 -19.02
CA GLU A 209 10.50 11.75 -19.95
C GLU A 209 9.07 12.33 -20.02
N GLY A 210 8.94 13.65 -19.83
CA GLY A 210 7.67 14.36 -19.93
C GLY A 210 6.93 14.49 -18.58
N GLN A 211 5.62 14.69 -18.64
CA GLN A 211 4.79 14.95 -17.47
C GLN A 211 4.08 13.70 -16.97
N THR A 212 4.14 13.45 -15.65
CA THR A 212 3.26 12.49 -15.00
C THR A 212 2.22 13.25 -14.19
N VAL A 213 0.94 12.95 -14.39
CA VAL A 213 -0.19 13.61 -13.73
C VAL A 213 -0.90 12.62 -12.82
N VAL A 214 -1.04 13.00 -11.56
CA VAL A 214 -1.77 12.28 -10.52
C VAL A 214 -2.93 13.14 -10.03
N SER A 215 -4.13 12.57 -9.92
CA SER A 215 -5.34 13.15 -9.33
C SER A 215 -6.09 12.12 -8.50
N GLY A 216 -7.06 12.53 -7.66
CA GLY A 216 -7.85 11.64 -6.82
C GLY A 216 -7.10 11.02 -5.63
N ALA A 217 -5.92 11.52 -5.28
CA ALA A 217 -5.04 10.96 -4.25
C ALA A 217 -5.02 11.78 -2.94
N ALA A 218 -6.10 12.50 -2.60
CA ALA A 218 -6.21 13.32 -1.39
C ALA A 218 -5.92 12.53 -0.10
N GLU A 219 -6.15 11.20 -0.07
CA GLU A 219 -5.85 10.36 1.08
C GLU A 219 -4.36 10.36 1.45
N LEU A 220 -3.45 10.65 0.53
CA LEU A 220 -2.00 10.77 0.79
C LEU A 220 -1.67 11.85 1.81
N ARG A 221 -2.53 12.88 1.95
CA ARG A 221 -2.30 13.98 2.88
C ARG A 221 -2.54 13.62 4.35
N VAL A 222 -3.20 12.50 4.60
CA VAL A 222 -3.59 12.06 5.96
C VAL A 222 -2.96 10.70 6.34
N LYS A 223 -1.90 10.30 5.65
CA LYS A 223 -1.10 9.11 5.97
C LYS A 223 -0.16 9.38 7.16
N GLU A 224 0.96 8.67 7.26
CA GLU A 224 1.99 8.86 8.30
C GLU A 224 2.56 10.27 8.29
N SER A 225 2.61 10.87 7.12
CA SER A 225 2.92 12.28 6.84
C SER A 225 1.93 12.79 5.77
N ASP A 226 1.94 14.09 5.46
CA ASP A 226 1.39 14.58 4.19
C ASP A 226 2.34 14.15 3.07
N ARG A 227 2.10 12.96 2.51
CA ARG A 227 2.96 12.35 1.49
C ARG A 227 3.02 13.15 0.21
N LEU A 228 1.93 13.84 -0.18
CA LEU A 228 1.94 14.74 -1.35
C LEU A 228 2.92 15.89 -1.13
N ALA A 229 2.78 16.61 -0.02
CA ALA A 229 3.64 17.74 0.31
C ALA A 229 5.11 17.30 0.53
N ALA A 230 5.34 16.19 1.24
CA ALA A 230 6.67 15.69 1.53
C ALA A 230 7.42 15.28 0.24
N MET A 231 6.77 14.54 -0.66
CA MET A 231 7.37 14.15 -1.94
C MET A 231 7.59 15.36 -2.85
N ALA A 232 6.60 16.26 -2.97
CA ALA A 232 6.75 17.46 -3.78
C ALA A 232 7.89 18.36 -3.28
N THR A 233 7.98 18.57 -1.97
CA THR A 233 9.06 19.37 -1.35
C THR A 233 10.43 18.74 -1.59
N GLY A 234 10.55 17.42 -1.35
CA GLY A 234 11.80 16.72 -1.54
C GLY A 234 12.28 16.71 -2.98
N LEU A 235 11.39 16.45 -3.95
CA LEU A 235 11.74 16.48 -5.37
C LEU A 235 12.12 17.89 -5.85
N ARG A 236 11.43 18.94 -5.37
CA ARG A 236 11.81 20.33 -5.63
C ARG A 236 13.20 20.67 -5.06
N ALA A 237 13.53 20.14 -3.87
CA ALA A 237 14.86 20.33 -3.28
C ALA A 237 15.96 19.67 -4.11
N LEU A 238 15.65 18.63 -4.88
CA LEU A 238 16.55 17.99 -5.84
C LEU A 238 16.51 18.61 -7.24
N GLY A 239 15.81 19.74 -7.42
CA GLY A 239 15.78 20.50 -8.67
C GLY A 239 14.66 20.13 -9.65
N MET A 240 13.73 19.26 -9.28
CA MET A 240 12.59 18.91 -10.13
C MET A 240 11.44 19.91 -9.97
N GLN A 241 10.77 20.25 -11.07
CA GLN A 241 9.52 20.98 -11.01
C GLN A 241 8.36 20.02 -10.66
N VAL A 242 7.59 20.39 -9.63
CA VAL A 242 6.39 19.66 -9.19
C VAL A 242 5.29 20.68 -8.92
N ASP A 243 4.16 20.57 -9.62
CA ASP A 243 2.97 21.40 -9.45
C ASP A 243 1.96 20.61 -8.62
N GLU A 244 1.93 20.91 -7.31
CA GLU A 244 1.09 20.23 -6.33
C GLU A 244 -0.34 20.78 -6.38
N THR A 245 -1.34 19.89 -6.28
CA THR A 245 -2.76 20.20 -6.14
C THR A 245 -3.30 19.69 -4.80
N GLU A 246 -4.56 19.95 -4.49
CA GLU A 246 -5.20 19.49 -3.25
C GLU A 246 -5.21 17.96 -3.16
N ASP A 247 -5.43 17.28 -4.27
CA ASP A 247 -5.63 15.82 -4.37
C ASP A 247 -4.60 15.10 -5.25
N GLY A 248 -3.48 15.77 -5.62
CA GLY A 248 -2.49 15.17 -6.50
C GLY A 248 -1.33 16.09 -6.84
N ALA A 249 -0.69 15.82 -7.97
CA ALA A 249 0.42 16.61 -8.48
C ALA A 249 0.65 16.38 -9.99
N THR A 250 1.26 17.38 -10.65
CA THR A 250 1.91 17.24 -11.95
C THR A 250 3.42 17.26 -11.74
N LEU A 251 4.08 16.17 -12.15
CA LEU A 251 5.52 15.97 -12.02
C LEU A 251 6.16 16.14 -13.41
N HIS A 252 7.16 17.02 -13.52
CA HIS A 252 7.87 17.32 -14.76
C HIS A 252 9.21 16.58 -14.78
N GLY A 253 9.16 15.31 -15.24
CA GLY A 253 10.29 14.39 -15.22
C GLY A 253 11.27 14.54 -16.38
N GLY A 254 12.22 13.59 -16.46
CA GLY A 254 13.30 13.63 -17.44
C GLY A 254 14.39 14.65 -17.12
N VAL A 255 14.42 15.13 -15.87
CA VAL A 255 15.44 16.06 -15.38
C VAL A 255 16.51 15.31 -14.58
N ARG A 256 17.72 15.83 -14.56
CA ARG A 256 18.75 15.34 -13.64
C ARG A 256 18.47 15.86 -12.24
N LEU A 257 18.33 14.94 -11.30
CA LEU A 257 18.20 15.28 -9.89
C LEU A 257 19.57 15.71 -9.35
N GLY A 258 19.60 16.79 -8.55
CA GLY A 258 20.80 17.30 -7.91
C GLY A 258 21.00 16.72 -6.51
N SER A 259 21.96 17.29 -5.77
CA SER A 259 22.17 17.02 -4.35
C SER A 259 21.16 17.76 -3.49
N GLY A 260 20.86 17.22 -2.31
CA GLY A 260 19.96 17.89 -1.37
C GLY A 260 19.78 17.15 -0.05
N THR A 261 19.10 17.82 0.89
CA THR A 261 18.69 17.22 2.16
C THR A 261 17.17 17.09 2.18
N ILE A 262 16.71 15.91 2.52
CA ILE A 262 15.30 15.50 2.52
C ILE A 262 14.86 15.22 3.95
N GLU A 263 13.72 15.78 4.33
CA GLU A 263 13.04 15.45 5.58
C GLU A 263 11.97 14.37 5.30
N SER A 264 12.16 13.18 5.89
CA SER A 264 11.19 12.09 5.72
C SER A 264 9.96 12.26 6.62
N HIS A 265 10.02 13.13 7.62
CA HIS A 265 8.97 13.31 8.64
C HIS A 265 8.62 12.00 9.37
N GLY A 266 9.59 11.11 9.58
CA GLY A 266 9.36 9.80 10.14
C GLY A 266 8.57 8.84 9.25
N ASP A 267 8.31 9.20 8.01
CA ASP A 267 7.63 8.32 7.05
C ASP A 267 8.66 7.46 6.31
N HIS A 268 8.64 6.16 6.62
CA HIS A 268 9.55 5.18 6.03
C HIS A 268 9.44 5.11 4.50
N ARG A 269 8.26 5.37 3.91
CA ARG A 269 8.08 5.31 2.45
C ARG A 269 8.71 6.51 1.75
N ILE A 270 8.66 7.68 2.38
CA ILE A 270 9.38 8.86 1.90
C ILE A 270 10.87 8.59 1.96
N ALA A 271 11.38 8.08 3.09
CA ALA A 271 12.80 7.77 3.24
C ALA A 271 13.31 6.78 2.17
N MET A 272 12.62 5.66 1.98
CA MET A 272 13.00 4.65 0.99
C MET A 272 12.86 5.18 -0.45
N ALA A 273 11.84 5.99 -0.76
CA ALA A 273 11.70 6.59 -2.08
C ALA A 273 12.88 7.52 -2.42
N PHE A 274 13.30 8.36 -1.48
CA PHE A 274 14.46 9.22 -1.72
C PHE A 274 15.80 8.49 -1.70
N ALA A 275 15.90 7.31 -1.04
CA ALA A 275 17.06 6.44 -1.20
C ALA A 275 17.21 5.94 -2.66
N ILE A 276 16.08 5.67 -3.35
CA ILE A 276 16.10 5.33 -4.78
C ILE A 276 16.40 6.57 -5.62
N ALA A 277 15.81 7.73 -5.32
CA ALA A 277 16.09 8.97 -6.04
C ALA A 277 17.59 9.33 -5.99
N GLY A 278 18.25 9.05 -4.87
CA GLY A 278 19.69 9.21 -4.70
C GLY A 278 20.52 8.39 -5.69
N GLN A 279 20.03 7.24 -6.15
CA GLN A 279 20.77 6.38 -7.10
C GLN A 279 20.81 6.97 -8.53
N ILE A 280 19.93 7.93 -8.84
CA ILE A 280 19.87 8.63 -10.13
C ILE A 280 20.19 10.12 -10.01
N SER A 281 20.66 10.57 -8.86
CA SER A 281 21.03 11.97 -8.61
C SER A 281 22.49 12.24 -8.93
N ASP A 282 22.80 13.45 -9.41
CA ASP A 282 24.18 13.89 -9.74
C ASP A 282 24.99 14.31 -8.49
N GLY A 283 24.51 13.97 -7.27
CA GLY A 283 25.19 14.30 -6.04
C GLY A 283 24.59 13.62 -4.80
N GLU A 284 25.10 13.95 -3.61
CA GLU A 284 24.65 13.35 -2.36
C GLU A 284 23.21 13.76 -2.04
N VAL A 285 22.36 12.78 -1.79
CA VAL A 285 21.03 12.96 -1.23
C VAL A 285 21.03 12.49 0.22
N ARG A 286 20.96 13.44 1.15
CA ARG A 286 20.89 13.17 2.59
C ARG A 286 19.44 13.05 3.03
N ILE A 287 19.10 11.98 3.73
CA ILE A 287 17.74 11.73 4.21
C ILE A 287 17.77 11.72 5.73
N ASN A 288 16.99 12.63 6.34
CA ASN A 288 16.82 12.73 7.77
C ASN A 288 15.63 11.90 8.27
N ASP A 289 15.64 11.57 9.59
CA ASP A 289 14.53 10.91 10.31
C ASP A 289 14.12 9.54 9.71
N ILE A 290 15.15 8.67 9.48
CA ILE A 290 14.97 7.38 8.80
C ILE A 290 14.66 6.20 9.75
N ALA A 291 14.56 6.42 11.06
CA ALA A 291 14.45 5.35 12.06
C ALA A 291 13.26 4.40 11.79
N ASN A 292 12.15 4.94 11.25
CA ASN A 292 10.95 4.16 10.96
C ASN A 292 11.09 3.20 9.76
N VAL A 293 12.15 3.30 8.96
CA VAL A 293 12.46 2.32 7.91
C VAL A 293 12.64 0.94 8.53
N ALA A 294 13.44 0.84 9.61
CA ALA A 294 13.68 -0.43 10.30
C ALA A 294 12.42 -1.05 10.92
N THR A 295 11.39 -0.26 11.18
CA THR A 295 10.10 -0.76 11.70
C THR A 295 9.25 -1.41 10.62
N SER A 296 9.30 -0.89 9.39
CA SER A 296 8.46 -1.34 8.27
C SER A 296 9.19 -2.32 7.33
N PHE A 297 10.48 -2.10 7.12
CA PHE A 297 11.33 -2.93 6.28
C PHE A 297 12.72 -3.09 6.93
N PRO A 298 12.86 -3.98 7.94
CA PRO A 298 14.04 -4.05 8.82
C PRO A 298 15.39 -4.21 8.10
N ASP A 299 15.42 -4.89 6.95
CA ASP A 299 16.64 -5.15 6.19
C ASP A 299 16.74 -4.35 4.88
N PHE A 300 16.04 -3.22 4.79
CA PHE A 300 16.06 -2.39 3.58
C PHE A 300 17.49 -2.01 3.16
N ASP A 301 18.32 -1.54 4.10
CA ASP A 301 19.70 -1.12 3.84
C ASP A 301 20.56 -2.29 3.31
N GLY A 302 20.51 -3.43 3.99
CA GLY A 302 21.26 -4.63 3.59
C GLY A 302 20.87 -5.14 2.20
N LEU A 303 19.56 -5.23 1.94
CA LEU A 303 19.04 -5.66 0.63
C LEU A 303 19.36 -4.63 -0.46
N ALA A 304 19.22 -3.34 -0.17
CA ALA A 304 19.53 -2.28 -1.13
C ALA A 304 21.01 -2.31 -1.54
N ARG A 305 21.94 -2.43 -0.56
CA ARG A 305 23.38 -2.61 -0.86
C ARG A 305 23.65 -3.88 -1.67
N SER A 306 22.99 -4.99 -1.35
CA SER A 306 23.13 -6.25 -2.10
C SER A 306 22.62 -6.13 -3.54
N ALA A 307 21.63 -5.26 -3.78
CA ALA A 307 21.12 -4.91 -5.09
C ALA A 307 21.96 -3.83 -5.82
N GLY A 308 23.07 -3.38 -5.20
CA GLY A 308 24.00 -2.43 -5.83
C GLY A 308 23.74 -0.95 -5.51
N PHE A 309 22.88 -0.64 -4.55
CA PHE A 309 22.66 0.75 -4.14
C PHE A 309 23.90 1.29 -3.42
N ASN A 310 24.25 2.54 -3.73
CA ASN A 310 25.26 3.29 -3.02
C ASN A 310 24.63 4.03 -1.84
N LEU A 311 24.68 3.45 -0.65
CA LEU A 311 24.18 4.02 0.60
C LEU A 311 25.36 4.24 1.56
N ALA A 312 25.43 5.38 2.24
CA ALA A 312 26.46 5.72 3.22
C ALA A 312 26.10 5.21 4.64
#